data_550d8f03217e0c1e397636e8f3e86617
#
_entry.id   550d8f03217e0c1e397636e8f3e86617
#
_cell.length_a   1.000
_cell.length_b   1.000
_cell.length_c   1.000
_cell.angle_alpha   90.00
_cell.angle_beta   90.00
_cell.angle_gamma   90.00
#
_symmetry.space_group_name_H-M   'P 1'
#
loop_
_entity.id
_entity.type
_entity.pdbx_description
1 polymer ?
#
loop_
_entity_poly.entity_id
_entity_poly.type
_entity_poly.pdbx_seq_one_letter_code
_entity_poly.pdbx_strand_id
1 'polypeptide(L)'
;TIISLSNEAREEGLYEGMKVSIAKKKKQMVQFLPYNRALYQRVNKYTYDTLSNFTPIVEPSGMNGFYMDMKGMVRSRDSIKDFGLSVIKKIESRISLFSAIGISANKLVSRIITNVVHESIHEVHFGSENQFLAPLSFNVLPTARLKPVYKILHFLLIDKIFQLQTLTKCAEDFRTLFGVNAVQLANEAVGRDTSLVRPPIFKDHLLEQLVLPKNTNNQYVLLSAVQDLSEKVAFQLRKRGQIAKRIR
;
A
#
# COMPACT_ATOMS: atom_id res chain seq x y z
N THR A 1 1.47 7.24 16.08
CA THR A 1 1.02 5.90 15.65
C THR A 1 2.18 5.09 15.09
N ILE A 2 2.08 3.77 15.16
CA ILE A 2 3.01 2.83 14.54
C ILE A 2 2.77 2.84 13.03
N ILE A 3 3.84 2.98 12.25
CA ILE A 3 3.77 3.06 10.79
C ILE A 3 4.09 1.69 10.16
N SER A 4 5.04 0.96 10.76
CA SER A 4 5.44 -0.36 10.31
C SER A 4 5.94 -1.19 11.48
N LEU A 5 5.91 -2.50 11.34
CA LEU A 5 6.26 -3.48 12.37
C LEU A 5 7.13 -4.58 11.76
N SER A 6 8.04 -5.13 12.56
CA SER A 6 8.65 -6.43 12.25
C SER A 6 7.64 -7.56 12.46
N ASN A 7 7.95 -8.75 11.93
CA ASN A 7 7.08 -9.92 12.09
C ASN A 7 6.94 -10.31 13.56
N GLU A 8 8.03 -10.27 14.31
CA GLU A 8 8.06 -10.57 15.75
C GLU A 8 7.16 -9.61 16.53
N ALA A 9 7.15 -8.32 16.17
CA ALA A 9 6.28 -7.33 16.80
C ALA A 9 4.79 -7.58 16.48
N ARG A 10 4.46 -8.13 15.31
CA ARG A 10 3.09 -8.55 14.96
C ARG A 10 2.65 -9.78 15.75
N GLU A 11 3.52 -10.78 15.92
CA GLU A 11 3.28 -11.96 16.75
C GLU A 11 3.03 -11.57 18.21
N GLU A 12 3.67 -10.50 18.68
CA GLU A 12 3.43 -9.91 20.00
C GLU A 12 2.10 -9.12 20.11
N GLY A 13 1.27 -9.13 19.05
CA GLY A 13 -0.05 -8.51 19.02
C GLY A 13 -0.07 -7.01 18.81
N LEU A 14 1.01 -6.45 18.27
CA LEU A 14 1.04 -5.06 17.81
C LEU A 14 0.52 -4.98 16.36
N TYR A 15 -0.05 -3.83 15.98
CA TYR A 15 -0.57 -3.59 14.63
C TYR A 15 -0.28 -2.18 14.14
N GLU A 16 -0.21 -2.03 12.83
CA GLU A 16 -0.01 -0.72 12.18
C GLU A 16 -1.22 0.20 12.47
N GLY A 17 -0.94 1.46 12.78
CA GLY A 17 -1.96 2.43 13.22
C GLY A 17 -2.19 2.47 14.74
N MET A 18 -1.69 1.50 15.52
CA MET A 18 -1.77 1.54 16.98
C MET A 18 -1.05 2.78 17.53
N LYS A 19 -1.61 3.40 18.57
CA LYS A 19 -0.93 4.50 19.27
C LYS A 19 0.31 3.97 19.99
N VAL A 20 1.44 4.62 19.79
CA VAL A 20 2.73 4.26 20.43
C VAL A 20 2.61 4.20 21.96
N SER A 21 1.81 5.10 22.56
CA SER A 21 1.57 5.09 24.01
C SER A 21 0.87 3.82 24.50
N ILE A 22 -0.03 3.25 23.70
CA ILE A 22 -0.72 1.98 23.99
C ILE A 22 0.24 0.81 23.81
N ALA A 23 1.00 0.81 22.71
CA ALA A 23 1.96 -0.24 22.41
C ALA A 23 3.05 -0.36 23.49
N LYS A 24 3.60 0.77 23.96
CA LYS A 24 4.57 0.81 25.06
C LYS A 24 4.03 0.24 26.39
N LYS A 25 2.73 0.43 26.66
CA LYS A 25 2.08 -0.15 27.85
C LYS A 25 1.86 -1.66 27.73
N LYS A 26 1.60 -2.15 26.51
CA LYS A 26 1.35 -3.58 26.28
C LYS A 26 2.61 -4.43 26.35
N LYS A 27 3.71 -3.93 25.77
CA LYS A 27 4.96 -4.69 25.61
C LYS A 27 6.18 -3.80 25.87
N GLN A 28 6.90 -4.11 26.95
CA GLN A 28 8.08 -3.34 27.35
C GLN A 28 9.36 -3.70 26.59
N MET A 29 9.39 -4.89 25.96
CA MET A 29 10.59 -5.43 25.26
C MET A 29 10.69 -5.00 23.79
N VAL A 30 9.72 -4.24 23.27
CA VAL A 30 9.70 -3.83 21.86
C VAL A 30 10.46 -2.53 21.68
N GLN A 31 11.42 -2.52 20.76
CA GLN A 31 12.17 -1.33 20.39
C GLN A 31 11.35 -0.45 19.44
N PHE A 32 11.22 0.84 19.78
CA PHE A 32 10.54 1.84 18.95
C PHE A 32 11.56 2.74 18.27
N LEU A 33 11.63 2.68 16.95
CA LEU A 33 12.52 3.52 16.15
C LEU A 33 11.76 4.76 15.63
N PRO A 34 12.38 5.94 15.60
CA PRO A 34 11.77 7.13 15.02
C PRO A 34 11.66 6.98 13.50
N TYR A 35 10.54 7.48 12.94
CA TYR A 35 10.34 7.46 11.49
C TYR A 35 11.27 8.46 10.79
N ASN A 36 12.16 7.96 9.95
CA ASN A 36 13.05 8.78 9.12
C ASN A 36 12.54 8.87 7.69
N ARG A 37 11.64 9.84 7.44
CA ARG A 37 11.03 10.05 6.13
C ARG A 37 12.05 10.20 5.00
N ALA A 38 13.13 10.94 5.23
CA ALA A 38 14.15 11.18 4.21
C ALA A 38 14.88 9.89 3.78
N LEU A 39 15.15 9.01 4.75
CA LEU A 39 15.73 7.70 4.48
C LEU A 39 14.79 6.84 3.65
N TYR A 40 13.52 6.73 4.07
CA TYR A 40 12.51 5.93 3.34
C TYR A 40 12.29 6.45 1.91
N GLN A 41 12.22 7.76 1.72
CA GLN A 41 12.10 8.34 0.38
C GLN A 41 13.31 8.02 -0.51
N ARG A 42 14.51 8.03 0.05
CA ARG A 42 15.74 7.69 -0.65
C ARG A 42 15.75 6.23 -1.07
N VAL A 43 15.44 5.32 -0.13
CA VAL A 43 15.34 3.89 -0.41
C VAL A 43 14.25 3.60 -1.45
N ASN A 44 13.07 4.22 -1.31
CA ASN A 44 11.98 4.08 -2.27
C ASN A 44 12.41 4.51 -3.68
N LYS A 45 13.10 5.65 -3.80
CA LYS A 45 13.64 6.09 -5.09
C LYS A 45 14.65 5.10 -5.67
N TYR A 46 15.59 4.62 -4.87
CA TYR A 46 16.57 3.62 -5.31
C TYR A 46 15.92 2.32 -5.78
N THR A 47 14.90 1.87 -5.05
CA THR A 47 14.13 0.69 -5.45
C THR A 47 13.40 0.94 -6.76
N TYR A 48 12.71 2.08 -6.91
CA TYR A 48 12.05 2.48 -8.14
C TYR A 48 13.01 2.49 -9.33
N ASP A 49 14.15 3.18 -9.19
CA ASP A 49 15.18 3.27 -10.24
C ASP A 49 15.73 1.88 -10.60
N THR A 50 15.84 0.97 -9.64
CA THR A 50 16.25 -0.41 -9.88
C THR A 50 15.21 -1.19 -10.66
N LEU A 51 13.94 -1.10 -10.28
CA LEU A 51 12.81 -1.78 -10.93
C LEU A 51 12.56 -1.25 -12.36
N SER A 52 12.75 0.04 -12.57
CA SER A 52 12.59 0.67 -13.89
C SER A 52 13.60 0.17 -14.95
N ASN A 53 14.68 -0.50 -14.53
CA ASN A 53 15.60 -1.17 -15.46
C ASN A 53 15.04 -2.50 -15.97
N PHE A 54 14.03 -3.08 -15.32
CA PHE A 54 13.43 -4.35 -15.71
C PHE A 54 12.17 -4.17 -16.55
N THR A 55 11.37 -3.14 -16.28
CA THR A 55 10.15 -2.81 -17.03
C THR A 55 9.93 -1.31 -17.06
N PRO A 56 9.41 -0.75 -18.17
CA PRO A 56 9.10 0.68 -18.25
C PRO A 56 7.88 1.08 -17.43
N ILE A 57 7.03 0.11 -17.03
CA ILE A 57 5.78 0.37 -16.32
C ILE A 57 5.91 -0.09 -14.88
N VAL A 58 6.35 0.81 -14.02
CA VAL A 58 6.47 0.62 -12.56
C VAL A 58 5.62 1.66 -11.85
N GLU A 59 4.71 1.20 -10.99
CA GLU A 59 3.85 2.05 -10.16
C GLU A 59 4.25 1.94 -8.69
N PRO A 60 4.67 3.01 -8.03
CA PRO A 60 4.88 3.01 -6.59
C PRO A 60 3.56 2.84 -5.82
N SER A 61 3.54 1.96 -4.83
CA SER A 61 2.42 1.73 -3.94
C SER A 61 2.84 1.98 -2.49
N GLY A 62 2.62 3.20 -2.01
CA GLY A 62 3.07 3.60 -0.69
C GLY A 62 4.59 3.79 -0.62
N MET A 63 5.19 3.49 0.54
CA MET A 63 6.62 3.75 0.80
C MET A 63 7.53 2.57 0.47
N ASN A 64 7.00 1.36 0.44
CA ASN A 64 7.79 0.13 0.34
C ASN A 64 7.25 -0.88 -0.68
N GLY A 65 6.22 -0.52 -1.42
CA GLY A 65 5.59 -1.40 -2.41
C GLY A 65 5.66 -0.82 -3.83
N PHE A 66 5.68 -1.72 -4.80
CA PHE A 66 5.67 -1.37 -6.22
C PHE A 66 4.86 -2.41 -6.99
N TYR A 67 4.17 -1.96 -8.03
CA TYR A 67 3.60 -2.83 -9.04
C TYR A 67 4.42 -2.72 -10.32
N MET A 68 4.62 -3.84 -10.97
CA MET A 68 5.32 -3.94 -12.26
C MET A 68 4.38 -4.59 -13.28
N ASP A 69 4.16 -3.96 -14.41
CA ASP A 69 3.45 -4.61 -15.51
C ASP A 69 4.46 -5.41 -16.35
N MET A 70 4.21 -6.72 -16.40
CA MET A 70 5.07 -7.66 -17.11
C MET A 70 4.48 -8.13 -18.43
N LYS A 71 3.34 -7.54 -18.85
CA LYS A 71 2.66 -7.91 -20.08
C LYS A 71 3.57 -7.75 -21.30
N GLY A 72 3.76 -8.84 -22.04
CA GLY A 72 4.61 -8.87 -23.22
C GLY A 72 6.13 -8.94 -22.94
N MET A 73 6.56 -8.88 -21.68
CA MET A 73 8.00 -8.94 -21.32
C MET A 73 8.49 -10.38 -21.11
N VAL A 74 7.62 -11.29 -20.73
CA VAL A 74 7.95 -12.67 -20.40
C VAL A 74 7.21 -13.62 -21.35
N ARG A 75 7.95 -14.55 -21.97
CA ARG A 75 7.41 -15.45 -23.00
C ARG A 75 6.84 -16.77 -22.46
N SER A 76 7.26 -17.20 -21.25
CA SER A 76 6.80 -18.44 -20.62
C SER A 76 6.58 -18.26 -19.12
N ARG A 77 5.75 -19.15 -18.52
CA ARG A 77 5.46 -19.10 -17.06
C ARG A 77 6.69 -19.35 -16.19
N ASP A 78 7.52 -20.31 -16.56
CA ASP A 78 8.71 -20.63 -15.78
C ASP A 78 9.68 -19.43 -15.76
N SER A 79 9.73 -18.67 -16.86
CA SER A 79 10.57 -17.48 -16.95
C SER A 79 10.07 -16.32 -16.07
N ILE A 80 8.81 -16.28 -15.64
CA ILE A 80 8.31 -15.19 -14.77
C ILE A 80 8.81 -15.34 -13.32
N LYS A 81 8.90 -16.57 -12.82
CA LYS A 81 9.49 -16.84 -11.50
C LYS A 81 10.98 -16.58 -11.48
N ASP A 82 11.70 -17.03 -12.50
CA ASP A 82 13.14 -16.76 -12.66
C ASP A 82 13.42 -15.26 -12.80
N PHE A 83 12.58 -14.57 -13.54
CA PHE A 83 12.61 -13.12 -13.62
C PHE A 83 12.40 -12.49 -12.24
N GLY A 84 11.39 -12.90 -11.48
CA GLY A 84 11.13 -12.43 -10.11
C GLY A 84 12.32 -12.67 -9.19
N LEU A 85 12.95 -13.85 -9.26
CA LEU A 85 14.18 -14.15 -8.51
C LEU A 85 15.33 -13.22 -8.89
N SER A 86 15.46 -12.87 -10.16
CA SER A 86 16.49 -11.93 -10.62
C SER A 86 16.26 -10.52 -10.07
N VAL A 87 15.01 -10.09 -9.98
CA VAL A 87 14.62 -8.80 -9.37
C VAL A 87 14.94 -8.79 -7.88
N ILE A 88 14.58 -9.83 -7.14
CA ILE A 88 14.89 -9.96 -5.70
C ILE A 88 16.39 -9.87 -5.47
N LYS A 89 17.17 -10.70 -6.16
CA LYS A 89 18.64 -10.70 -6.07
C LYS A 89 19.25 -9.32 -6.36
N LYS A 90 18.68 -8.60 -7.33
CA LYS A 90 19.15 -7.25 -7.67
C LYS A 90 18.86 -6.23 -6.59
N ILE A 91 17.66 -6.28 -5.99
CA ILE A 91 17.30 -5.41 -4.86
C ILE A 91 18.19 -5.74 -3.66
N GLU A 92 18.31 -7.00 -3.30
CA GLU A 92 19.12 -7.46 -2.19
C GLU A 92 20.60 -7.06 -2.33
N SER A 93 21.19 -7.25 -3.52
CA SER A 93 22.58 -6.86 -3.79
C SER A 93 22.84 -5.36 -3.76
N ARG A 94 21.81 -4.51 -4.03
CA ARG A 94 21.95 -3.06 -4.08
C ARG A 94 21.58 -2.35 -2.79
N ILE A 95 20.60 -2.86 -2.09
CA ILE A 95 19.97 -2.14 -0.97
C ILE A 95 20.02 -2.98 0.32
N SER A 96 20.37 -4.26 0.23
CA SER A 96 20.38 -5.22 1.36
C SER A 96 19.02 -5.34 2.05
N LEU A 97 17.93 -5.26 1.27
CA LEU A 97 16.57 -5.41 1.76
C LEU A 97 15.95 -6.69 1.24
N PHE A 98 15.33 -7.44 2.15
CA PHE A 98 14.47 -8.56 1.77
C PHE A 98 13.22 -8.04 1.05
N SER A 99 12.85 -8.71 -0.03
CA SER A 99 11.66 -8.36 -0.80
C SER A 99 10.85 -9.61 -1.11
N ALA A 100 9.52 -9.43 -1.20
CA ALA A 100 8.58 -10.48 -1.61
C ALA A 100 7.87 -10.04 -2.89
N ILE A 101 7.63 -10.98 -3.79
CA ILE A 101 6.94 -10.76 -5.06
C ILE A 101 5.70 -11.63 -5.12
N GLY A 102 4.54 -10.99 -5.31
CA GLY A 102 3.28 -11.66 -5.64
C GLY A 102 3.00 -11.53 -7.13
N ILE A 103 2.88 -12.64 -7.82
CA ILE A 103 2.58 -12.71 -9.27
C ILE A 103 1.12 -13.06 -9.45
N SER A 104 0.38 -12.23 -10.17
CA SER A 104 -1.05 -12.42 -10.41
C SER A 104 -1.52 -11.60 -11.62
N ALA A 105 -2.72 -11.87 -12.10
CA ALA A 105 -3.33 -11.15 -13.20
C ALA A 105 -3.70 -9.69 -12.88
N ASN A 106 -3.76 -9.30 -11.60
CA ASN A 106 -4.15 -7.95 -11.19
C ASN A 106 -3.44 -7.47 -9.92
N LYS A 107 -3.52 -6.16 -9.66
CA LYS A 107 -2.83 -5.52 -8.53
C LYS A 107 -3.37 -5.95 -7.17
N LEU A 108 -4.67 -6.16 -7.05
CA LEU A 108 -5.31 -6.54 -5.78
C LEU A 108 -4.76 -7.88 -5.27
N VAL A 109 -4.82 -8.92 -6.10
CA VAL A 109 -4.38 -10.26 -5.71
C VAL A 109 -2.87 -10.30 -5.53
N SER A 110 -2.09 -9.66 -6.41
CA SER A 110 -0.64 -9.51 -6.28
C SER A 110 -0.24 -8.91 -4.92
N ARG A 111 -0.93 -7.86 -4.47
CA ARG A 111 -0.72 -7.26 -3.16
C ARG A 111 -1.12 -8.16 -2.00
N ILE A 112 -2.24 -8.89 -2.13
CA ILE A 112 -2.68 -9.82 -1.09
C ILE A 112 -1.66 -10.93 -0.90
N ILE A 113 -1.13 -11.49 -2.00
CA ILE A 113 -0.08 -12.51 -1.95
C ILE A 113 1.07 -12.05 -1.06
N THR A 114 1.64 -10.87 -1.32
CA THR A 114 2.79 -10.37 -0.56
C THR A 114 2.50 -10.10 0.92
N ASN A 115 1.23 -9.99 1.31
CA ASN A 115 0.83 -9.75 2.69
C ASN A 115 0.52 -11.06 3.49
N VAL A 116 0.17 -12.14 2.79
CA VAL A 116 -0.32 -13.37 3.44
C VAL A 116 0.56 -14.58 3.22
N VAL A 117 1.39 -14.57 2.16
CA VAL A 117 2.29 -15.66 1.85
C VAL A 117 3.71 -15.30 2.33
N HIS A 118 4.34 -16.23 3.05
CA HIS A 118 5.67 -16.04 3.61
C HIS A 118 6.82 -16.37 2.64
N GLU A 119 6.50 -16.89 1.46
CA GLU A 119 7.47 -17.17 0.41
C GLU A 119 7.96 -15.86 -0.24
N SER A 120 9.20 -15.84 -0.66
CA SER A 120 9.76 -14.69 -1.38
C SER A 120 9.14 -14.46 -2.75
N ILE A 121 8.61 -15.52 -3.39
CA ILE A 121 7.85 -15.45 -4.65
C ILE A 121 6.69 -16.42 -4.60
N HIS A 122 5.50 -15.90 -4.86
CA HIS A 122 4.30 -16.73 -5.01
C HIS A 122 3.47 -16.28 -6.19
N GLU A 123 2.93 -17.25 -6.94
CA GLU A 123 2.12 -17.00 -8.13
C GLU A 123 0.71 -17.55 -7.93
N VAL A 124 -0.28 -16.71 -8.23
CA VAL A 124 -1.67 -17.10 -8.39
C VAL A 124 -2.04 -17.03 -9.88
N HIS A 125 -2.37 -18.20 -10.45
CA HIS A 125 -2.69 -18.30 -11.86
C HIS A 125 -4.00 -17.59 -12.20
N PHE A 126 -4.05 -17.06 -13.43
CA PHE A 126 -5.27 -16.45 -13.96
C PHE A 126 -6.44 -17.43 -13.87
N GLY A 127 -7.57 -16.97 -13.32
CA GLY A 127 -8.77 -17.77 -13.08
C GLY A 127 -8.80 -18.51 -11.74
N SER A 128 -7.68 -18.55 -10.98
CA SER A 128 -7.60 -19.17 -9.64
C SER A 128 -7.71 -18.16 -8.49
N GLU A 129 -7.90 -16.87 -8.81
CA GLU A 129 -7.92 -15.79 -7.81
C GLU A 129 -9.00 -16.00 -6.75
N ASN A 130 -10.19 -16.41 -7.20
CA ASN A 130 -11.32 -16.69 -6.32
C ASN A 130 -11.01 -17.83 -5.32
N GLN A 131 -10.40 -18.90 -5.80
CA GLN A 131 -10.01 -20.05 -4.95
C GLN A 131 -8.90 -19.69 -3.97
N PHE A 132 -7.91 -18.91 -4.42
CA PHE A 132 -6.83 -18.42 -3.56
C PHE A 132 -7.37 -17.53 -2.43
N LEU A 133 -8.31 -16.63 -2.73
CA LEU A 133 -8.87 -15.71 -1.75
C LEU A 133 -9.82 -16.38 -0.76
N ALA A 134 -10.55 -17.40 -1.17
CA ALA A 134 -11.62 -18.04 -0.40
C ALA A 134 -11.26 -18.36 1.07
N PRO A 135 -10.12 -19.01 1.40
CA PRO A 135 -9.76 -19.35 2.77
C PRO A 135 -9.24 -18.16 3.59
N LEU A 136 -8.95 -17.02 2.98
CA LEU A 136 -8.35 -15.87 3.65
C LEU A 136 -9.37 -15.11 4.48
N SER A 137 -8.89 -14.37 5.49
CA SER A 137 -9.73 -13.44 6.23
C SER A 137 -10.17 -12.28 5.35
N PHE A 138 -11.41 -11.83 5.50
CA PHE A 138 -11.92 -10.65 4.78
C PHE A 138 -11.09 -9.38 5.01
N ASN A 139 -10.32 -9.32 6.09
CA ASN A 139 -9.47 -8.17 6.43
C ASN A 139 -8.36 -7.89 5.41
N VAL A 140 -8.06 -8.83 4.50
CA VAL A 140 -7.09 -8.59 3.43
C VAL A 140 -7.67 -7.70 2.31
N LEU A 141 -9.00 -7.61 2.20
CA LEU A 141 -9.70 -6.80 1.20
C LEU A 141 -9.72 -5.32 1.60
N PRO A 142 -9.31 -4.40 0.71
CA PRO A 142 -9.30 -2.97 1.01
C PRO A 142 -10.66 -2.40 1.42
N THR A 143 -11.73 -2.74 0.68
CA THR A 143 -13.08 -2.24 0.96
C THR A 143 -13.64 -2.79 2.27
N ALA A 144 -13.30 -4.01 2.65
CA ALA A 144 -13.73 -4.61 3.92
C ALA A 144 -13.15 -3.91 5.16
N ARG A 145 -12.02 -3.17 5.01
CA ARG A 145 -11.41 -2.37 6.09
C ARG A 145 -12.12 -1.04 6.36
N LEU A 146 -13.02 -0.61 5.47
CA LEU A 146 -13.81 0.59 5.70
C LEU A 146 -14.74 0.38 6.92
N LYS A 147 -14.74 1.33 7.84
CA LYS A 147 -15.49 1.22 9.11
C LYS A 147 -16.95 0.75 8.96
N PRO A 148 -17.77 1.29 8.03
CA PRO A 148 -19.14 0.82 7.86
C PRO A 148 -19.20 -0.63 7.39
N VAL A 149 -18.39 -1.02 6.40
CA VAL A 149 -18.34 -2.38 5.86
C VAL A 149 -17.84 -3.36 6.92
N TYR A 150 -16.76 -3.01 7.61
CA TYR A 150 -16.18 -3.83 8.68
C TYR A 150 -17.21 -4.15 9.78
N LYS A 151 -18.00 -3.15 10.22
CA LYS A 151 -19.04 -3.34 11.23
C LYS A 151 -20.12 -4.32 10.78
N ILE A 152 -20.54 -4.24 9.52
CA ILE A 152 -21.56 -5.13 8.95
C ILE A 152 -21.00 -6.56 8.89
N LEU A 153 -19.79 -6.74 8.36
CA LEU A 153 -19.15 -8.06 8.27
C LEU A 153 -18.98 -8.71 9.64
N HIS A 154 -18.54 -7.92 10.61
CA HIS A 154 -18.40 -8.40 12.00
C HIS A 154 -19.75 -8.74 12.65
N PHE A 155 -20.78 -7.93 12.41
CA PHE A 155 -22.15 -8.21 12.89
C PHE A 155 -22.71 -9.50 12.29
N LEU A 156 -22.43 -9.77 11.02
CA LEU A 156 -22.85 -10.98 10.31
C LEU A 156 -21.96 -12.19 10.61
N LEU A 157 -20.96 -12.07 11.49
CA LEU A 157 -20.00 -13.12 11.83
C LEU A 157 -19.28 -13.70 10.60
N ILE A 158 -18.98 -12.84 9.63
CA ILE A 158 -18.22 -13.20 8.44
C ILE A 158 -16.74 -13.03 8.76
N ASP A 159 -15.97 -14.13 8.73
CA ASP A 159 -14.53 -14.12 8.98
C ASP A 159 -13.71 -14.41 7.73
N LYS A 160 -14.26 -15.20 6.83
CA LYS A 160 -13.58 -15.68 5.62
C LYS A 160 -14.21 -15.15 4.35
N ILE A 161 -13.37 -14.97 3.32
CA ILE A 161 -13.81 -14.44 2.03
C ILE A 161 -14.79 -15.39 1.33
N PHE A 162 -14.70 -16.71 1.49
CA PHE A 162 -15.66 -17.64 0.89
C PHE A 162 -17.10 -17.39 1.33
N GLN A 163 -17.31 -16.96 2.60
CA GLN A 163 -18.63 -16.58 3.11
C GLN A 163 -19.16 -15.34 2.38
N LEU A 164 -18.28 -14.37 2.17
CA LEU A 164 -18.59 -13.17 1.41
C LEU A 164 -18.91 -13.49 -0.06
N GLN A 165 -18.13 -14.38 -0.69
CA GLN A 165 -18.38 -14.90 -2.05
C GLN A 165 -19.74 -15.58 -2.18
N THR A 166 -20.16 -16.28 -1.13
CA THR A 166 -21.50 -16.90 -1.09
C THR A 166 -22.60 -15.84 -1.03
N LEU A 167 -22.42 -14.81 -0.22
CA LEU A 167 -23.38 -13.71 -0.13
C LEU A 167 -23.51 -12.90 -1.43
N THR A 168 -22.45 -12.79 -2.23
CA THR A 168 -22.54 -12.08 -3.51
C THR A 168 -23.51 -12.72 -4.49
N LYS A 169 -23.92 -13.98 -4.29
CA LYS A 169 -24.92 -14.66 -5.13
C LYS A 169 -26.32 -14.06 -4.95
N CYS A 170 -26.61 -13.48 -3.78
CA CYS A 170 -27.85 -12.74 -3.48
C CYS A 170 -27.60 -11.24 -3.71
N ALA A 171 -27.58 -10.81 -4.95
CA ALA A 171 -27.14 -9.46 -5.35
C ALA A 171 -27.96 -8.32 -4.71
N GLU A 172 -29.27 -8.49 -4.51
CA GLU A 172 -30.15 -7.47 -3.92
C GLU A 172 -29.86 -7.29 -2.43
N ASP A 173 -29.78 -8.39 -1.67
CA ASP A 173 -29.44 -8.36 -0.25
C ASP A 173 -28.03 -7.77 -0.03
N PHE A 174 -27.09 -8.16 -0.89
CA PHE A 174 -25.71 -7.67 -0.85
C PHE A 174 -25.64 -6.15 -1.08
N ARG A 175 -26.42 -5.63 -2.03
CA ARG A 175 -26.53 -4.18 -2.28
C ARG A 175 -27.19 -3.44 -1.12
N THR A 176 -28.23 -4.01 -0.54
CA THR A 176 -28.91 -3.43 0.62
C THR A 176 -27.99 -3.33 1.82
N LEU A 177 -27.18 -4.37 2.08
CA LEU A 177 -26.24 -4.41 3.20
C LEU A 177 -25.06 -3.45 3.05
N PHE A 178 -24.45 -3.40 1.88
CA PHE A 178 -23.16 -2.70 1.67
C PHE A 178 -23.29 -1.40 0.86
N GLY A 179 -24.47 -1.08 0.34
CA GLY A 179 -24.77 0.15 -0.37
C GLY A 179 -23.79 0.45 -1.49
N VAL A 180 -23.21 1.64 -1.49
CA VAL A 180 -22.24 2.10 -2.52
C VAL A 180 -20.97 1.25 -2.59
N ASN A 181 -20.63 0.54 -1.52
CA ASN A 181 -19.44 -0.32 -1.47
C ASN A 181 -19.69 -1.73 -2.01
N ALA A 182 -20.96 -2.11 -2.27
CA ALA A 182 -21.32 -3.47 -2.64
C ALA A 182 -20.61 -3.98 -3.88
N VAL A 183 -20.60 -3.20 -4.97
CA VAL A 183 -19.99 -3.60 -6.24
C VAL A 183 -18.49 -3.81 -6.09
N GLN A 184 -17.82 -2.88 -5.43
CA GLN A 184 -16.38 -2.98 -5.23
C GLN A 184 -16.02 -4.16 -4.32
N LEU A 185 -16.74 -4.32 -3.21
CA LEU A 185 -16.52 -5.43 -2.28
C LEU A 185 -16.77 -6.79 -2.95
N ALA A 186 -17.82 -6.91 -3.78
CA ALA A 186 -18.09 -8.13 -4.53
C ALA A 186 -16.97 -8.47 -5.52
N ASN A 187 -16.46 -7.47 -6.25
CA ASN A 187 -15.34 -7.66 -7.17
C ASN A 187 -14.07 -8.06 -6.41
N GLU A 188 -13.75 -7.38 -5.32
CA GLU A 188 -12.61 -7.71 -4.47
C GLU A 188 -12.70 -9.14 -3.91
N ALA A 189 -13.89 -9.57 -3.49
CA ALA A 189 -14.10 -10.91 -2.93
C ALA A 189 -13.83 -12.04 -3.94
N VAL A 190 -14.08 -11.81 -5.21
CA VAL A 190 -13.78 -12.79 -6.28
C VAL A 190 -12.42 -12.55 -6.95
N GLY A 191 -11.64 -11.59 -6.46
CA GLY A 191 -10.32 -11.28 -6.98
C GLY A 191 -10.31 -10.52 -8.31
N ARG A 192 -11.34 -9.75 -8.60
CA ARG A 192 -11.42 -8.90 -9.80
C ARG A 192 -10.96 -7.49 -9.50
N ASP A 193 -9.95 -7.05 -10.22
CA ASP A 193 -9.46 -5.67 -10.18
C ASP A 193 -9.06 -5.26 -11.61
N THR A 194 -9.69 -4.21 -12.10
CA THR A 194 -9.46 -3.66 -13.44
C THR A 194 -8.47 -2.52 -13.47
N SER A 195 -7.90 -2.19 -12.32
CA SER A 195 -6.94 -1.11 -12.21
C SER A 195 -5.63 -1.45 -12.92
N LEU A 196 -5.23 -0.61 -13.86
CA LEU A 196 -3.97 -0.76 -14.57
C LEU A 196 -2.79 -0.31 -13.72
N VAL A 197 -1.63 -0.91 -13.94
CA VAL A 197 -0.35 -0.40 -13.43
C VAL A 197 -0.01 0.87 -14.21
N ARG A 198 0.23 1.96 -13.50
CA ARG A 198 0.53 3.28 -14.10
C ARG A 198 1.82 3.84 -13.52
N PRO A 199 2.77 4.24 -14.37
CA PRO A 199 3.96 4.93 -13.87
C PRO A 199 3.55 6.24 -13.15
N PRO A 200 4.37 6.72 -12.21
CA PRO A 200 4.08 7.94 -11.49
C PRO A 200 3.98 9.13 -12.46
N ILE A 201 2.86 9.84 -12.39
CA ILE A 201 2.68 11.07 -13.13
C ILE A 201 3.39 12.17 -12.33
N PHE A 202 4.31 12.89 -12.96
CA PHE A 202 4.88 14.10 -12.37
C PHE A 202 3.76 15.09 -12.11
N LYS A 203 3.52 15.41 -10.84
CA LYS A 203 2.54 16.44 -10.50
C LYS A 203 3.11 17.80 -10.88
N ASP A 204 2.38 18.55 -11.69
CA ASP A 204 2.71 19.94 -12.07
C ASP A 204 2.57 20.94 -10.90
N HIS A 205 2.43 20.43 -9.68
CA HIS A 205 2.32 21.25 -8.48
C HIS A 205 3.19 20.71 -7.34
N LEU A 206 3.72 21.62 -6.56
CA LEU A 206 4.36 21.35 -5.29
C LEU A 206 3.36 21.68 -4.19
N LEU A 207 3.24 20.75 -3.21
CA LEU A 207 2.42 20.94 -2.04
C LEU A 207 3.27 20.72 -0.80
N GLU A 208 3.31 21.72 0.08
CA GLU A 208 3.84 21.58 1.43
C GLU A 208 2.72 21.79 2.44
N GLN A 209 2.75 21.01 3.48
CA GLN A 209 1.73 21.02 4.53
C GLN A 209 2.37 21.01 5.90
N LEU A 210 1.87 21.83 6.79
CA LEU A 210 2.26 21.88 8.20
C LEU A 210 1.02 21.73 9.06
N VAL A 211 1.06 20.79 9.99
CA VAL A 211 0.04 20.66 11.03
C VAL A 211 0.54 21.36 12.28
N LEU A 212 -0.18 22.39 12.70
CA LEU A 212 0.17 23.10 13.92
C LEU A 212 -0.07 22.23 15.15
N PRO A 213 0.81 22.29 16.18
CA PRO A 213 0.70 21.45 17.36
C PRO A 213 -0.51 21.75 18.23
N LYS A 214 -1.04 22.98 18.13
CA LYS A 214 -2.24 23.46 18.84
C LYS A 214 -3.07 24.32 17.88
N ASN A 215 -4.38 24.30 18.05
CA ASN A 215 -5.27 25.24 17.38
C ASN A 215 -4.97 26.65 17.88
N THR A 216 -4.75 27.58 16.95
CA THR A 216 -4.39 28.97 17.29
C THR A 216 -4.96 29.93 16.25
N ASN A 217 -5.41 31.09 16.72
CA ASN A 217 -5.75 32.25 15.89
C ASN A 217 -4.66 33.34 16.02
N ASN A 218 -3.54 33.04 16.62
CA ASN A 218 -2.44 34.00 16.74
C ASN A 218 -1.82 34.27 15.38
N GLN A 219 -1.97 35.50 14.91
CA GLN A 219 -1.53 35.94 13.59
C GLN A 219 -0.02 35.76 13.38
N TYR A 220 0.80 36.01 14.41
CA TYR A 220 2.26 35.84 14.30
C TYR A 220 2.65 34.37 14.06
N VAL A 221 2.00 33.42 14.78
CA VAL A 221 2.24 32.00 14.60
C VAL A 221 1.84 31.54 13.20
N LEU A 222 0.70 32.02 12.71
CA LEU A 222 0.22 31.68 11.37
C LEU A 222 1.11 32.26 10.28
N LEU A 223 1.55 33.53 10.41
CA LEU A 223 2.45 34.16 9.44
C LEU A 223 3.81 33.46 9.39
N SER A 224 4.40 33.12 10.56
CA SER A 224 5.64 32.36 10.61
C SER A 224 5.50 30.99 9.92
N ALA A 225 4.39 30.27 10.16
CA ALA A 225 4.13 28.99 9.52
C ALA A 225 3.99 29.11 7.99
N VAL A 226 3.31 30.14 7.50
CA VAL A 226 3.16 30.41 6.05
C VAL A 226 4.52 30.77 5.43
N GLN A 227 5.34 31.56 6.14
CA GLN A 227 6.68 31.91 5.67
C GLN A 227 7.55 30.66 5.52
N ASP A 228 7.60 29.79 6.55
CA ASP A 228 8.34 28.53 6.51
C ASP A 228 7.90 27.62 5.36
N LEU A 229 6.58 27.52 5.11
CA LEU A 229 6.03 26.75 4.00
C LEU A 229 6.44 27.34 2.65
N SER A 230 6.38 28.66 2.53
CA SER A 230 6.75 29.38 1.32
C SER A 230 8.23 29.19 0.97
N GLU A 231 9.12 29.26 1.97
CA GLU A 231 10.54 29.03 1.80
C GLU A 231 10.84 27.59 1.35
N LYS A 232 10.16 26.60 1.94
CA LYS A 232 10.30 25.19 1.55
C LYS A 232 9.87 24.95 0.10
N VAL A 233 8.74 25.52 -0.32
CA VAL A 233 8.26 25.39 -1.70
C VAL A 233 9.21 26.12 -2.65
N ALA A 234 9.64 27.33 -2.33
CA ALA A 234 10.58 28.10 -3.14
C ALA A 234 11.94 27.39 -3.29
N PHE A 235 12.44 26.76 -2.23
CA PHE A 235 13.64 25.94 -2.28
C PHE A 235 13.49 24.75 -3.22
N GLN A 236 12.34 24.04 -3.16
CA GLN A 236 12.08 22.90 -4.03
C GLN A 236 11.95 23.32 -5.50
N LEU A 237 11.31 24.46 -5.78
CA LEU A 237 11.21 25.02 -7.14
C LEU A 237 12.60 25.33 -7.71
N ARG A 238 13.44 26.03 -6.94
CA ARG A 238 14.82 26.33 -7.35
C ARG A 238 15.63 25.07 -7.64
N LYS A 239 15.50 24.05 -6.76
CA LYS A 239 16.17 22.77 -6.97
C LYS A 239 15.75 22.03 -8.24
N ARG A 240 14.50 22.26 -8.69
CA ARG A 240 13.96 21.70 -9.94
C ARG A 240 14.17 22.59 -11.16
N GLY A 241 14.74 23.79 -11.01
CA GLY A 241 14.85 24.78 -12.09
C GLY A 241 13.48 25.26 -12.59
N GLN A 242 12.45 25.25 -11.72
CA GLN A 242 11.07 25.60 -12.08
C GLN A 242 10.63 26.92 -11.46
N ILE A 243 9.67 27.56 -12.10
CA ILE A 243 9.04 28.82 -11.65
C ILE A 243 7.56 28.53 -11.38
N ALA A 244 7.04 29.06 -10.27
CA ALA A 244 5.63 28.97 -9.97
C ALA A 244 4.80 29.87 -10.88
N LYS A 245 3.78 29.30 -11.54
CA LYS A 245 2.77 30.06 -12.30
C LYS A 245 1.55 30.43 -11.45
N ARG A 246 1.29 29.69 -10.38
CA ARG A 246 0.13 29.89 -9.50
C ARG A 246 0.48 29.45 -8.09
N ILE A 247 0.06 30.23 -7.11
CA ILE A 247 0.12 29.91 -5.68
C ILE A 247 -1.31 29.87 -5.17
N ARG A 248 -1.63 28.88 -4.36
CA ARG A 248 -2.94 28.71 -3.72
C ARG A 248 -2.77 28.41 -2.25
#